data_0542e753fc13fe257366cbc2761ac8e7
#
_entry.id   0542e753fc13fe257366cbc2761ac8e7
#
_cell.length_a   1.000
_cell.length_b   1.000
_cell.length_c   1.000
_cell.angle_alpha   90.00
_cell.angle_beta   90.00
_cell.angle_gamma   90.00
#
_symmetry.space_group_name_H-M   'P 1'
#
loop_
_entity.id
_entity.type
_entity.pdbx_description
1 polymer ?
#
loop_
_entity_poly.entity_id
_entity_poly.type
_entity_poly.pdbx_seq_one_letter_code
_entity_poly.pdbx_strand_id
1 'polypeptide(L)'
;MAGYPPLLVLPSEADYRLHFESTYCRTPVFTFDGLIVRFRKDDFDHCFFESTQRNRIKDQFSTARAERMDWIKAALADPNADRFVGWDRDTRQYRKDRRVTLVCGDYVVVISLIDAQRARFITAYVANTPSSLQKLKAA
;
A
#
# COMPACT_ATOMS: atom_id res chain seq x y z
N MET A 1 -2.23 -12.58 -10.18
CA MET A 1 -0.92 -12.79 -9.55
C MET A 1 -0.90 -14.13 -8.84
N ALA A 2 0.01 -14.98 -9.24
CA ALA A 2 0.13 -16.30 -8.64
C ALA A 2 0.56 -16.18 -7.17
N GLY A 3 -0.07 -16.98 -6.30
CA GLY A 3 0.26 -16.98 -4.88
C GLY A 3 -0.41 -15.90 -4.05
N TYR A 4 -1.17 -14.99 -4.67
CA TYR A 4 -1.91 -13.98 -3.92
C TYR A 4 -3.30 -14.50 -3.54
N PRO A 5 -3.85 -14.05 -2.40
CA PRO A 5 -5.16 -14.50 -1.97
C PRO A 5 -6.26 -14.03 -2.93
N PRO A 6 -7.42 -14.72 -2.94
CA PRO A 6 -8.55 -14.25 -3.73
C PRO A 6 -9.04 -12.89 -3.25
N LEU A 7 -9.87 -12.23 -4.06
CA LEU A 7 -10.49 -10.98 -3.66
C LEU A 7 -11.32 -11.21 -2.38
N LEU A 8 -11.17 -10.27 -1.44
CA LEU A 8 -11.90 -10.32 -0.17
C LEU A 8 -13.25 -9.65 -0.35
N VAL A 9 -14.32 -10.42 -0.28
CA VAL A 9 -15.68 -9.90 -0.44
C VAL A 9 -16.39 -9.92 0.91
N LEU A 10 -16.61 -8.73 1.48
CA LEU A 10 -17.30 -8.57 2.77
C LEU A 10 -18.58 -7.77 2.58
N PRO A 11 -19.57 -7.92 3.50
CA PRO A 11 -20.89 -7.31 3.31
C PRO A 11 -20.92 -5.78 3.37
N SER A 12 -20.02 -5.15 4.12
CA SER A 12 -20.09 -3.70 4.33
C SER A 12 -18.72 -3.07 4.54
N GLU A 13 -18.68 -1.74 4.43
CA GLU A 13 -17.49 -0.96 4.78
C GLU A 13 -17.02 -1.24 6.20
N ALA A 14 -17.94 -1.35 7.16
CA ALA A 14 -17.62 -1.62 8.55
C ALA A 14 -16.89 -2.97 8.71
N ASP A 15 -17.27 -3.98 7.95
CA ASP A 15 -16.63 -5.29 7.99
C ASP A 15 -15.21 -5.22 7.42
N TYR A 16 -15.00 -4.47 6.34
CA TYR A 16 -13.67 -4.25 5.80
C TYR A 16 -12.79 -3.50 6.80
N ARG A 17 -13.35 -2.50 7.48
CA ARG A 17 -12.61 -1.72 8.48
C ARG A 17 -12.17 -2.61 9.64
N LEU A 18 -13.05 -3.46 10.14
CA LEU A 18 -12.70 -4.40 11.20
C LEU A 18 -11.61 -5.37 10.76
N HIS A 19 -11.70 -5.88 9.54
CA HIS A 19 -10.69 -6.78 8.99
C HIS A 19 -9.33 -6.09 8.90
N PHE A 20 -9.31 -4.86 8.43
CA PHE A 20 -8.08 -4.06 8.33
C PHE A 20 -7.44 -3.88 9.70
N GLU A 21 -8.24 -3.47 10.69
CA GLU A 21 -7.72 -3.23 12.04
C GLU A 21 -7.18 -4.51 12.68
N SER A 22 -7.89 -5.63 12.52
CA SER A 22 -7.48 -6.92 13.08
C SER A 22 -6.22 -7.46 12.41
N THR A 23 -6.15 -7.37 11.09
CA THR A 23 -5.08 -7.98 10.30
C THR A 23 -3.83 -7.13 10.28
N TYR A 24 -3.97 -5.82 10.20
CA TYR A 24 -2.84 -4.90 9.97
C TYR A 24 -2.49 -4.03 11.17
N CYS A 25 -3.48 -3.57 11.94
CA CYS A 25 -3.21 -2.63 13.04
C CYS A 25 -2.86 -3.33 14.34
N ARG A 26 -3.42 -4.52 14.60
CA ARG A 26 -3.24 -5.26 15.84
C ARG A 26 -2.23 -6.39 15.76
N THR A 27 -1.82 -6.77 14.56
CA THR A 27 -0.93 -7.89 14.33
C THR A 27 0.33 -7.37 13.63
N PRO A 28 1.53 -7.77 14.06
CA PRO A 28 2.75 -7.35 13.36
C PRO A 28 2.74 -7.82 11.90
N VAL A 29 3.13 -6.91 11.00
CA VAL A 29 3.23 -7.20 9.57
C VAL A 29 4.67 -6.96 9.15
N PHE A 30 5.25 -7.93 8.45
CA PHE A 30 6.66 -7.89 8.07
C PHE A 30 6.81 -7.89 6.56
N THR A 31 7.82 -7.18 6.07
CA THR A 31 8.30 -7.38 4.71
C THR A 31 9.05 -8.69 4.61
N PHE A 32 9.32 -9.15 3.37
CA PHE A 32 10.04 -10.42 3.21
C PHE A 32 11.46 -10.36 3.80
N ASP A 33 12.06 -9.17 3.88
CA ASP A 33 13.39 -8.97 4.43
C ASP A 33 13.38 -8.52 5.90
N GLY A 34 12.24 -8.63 6.58
CA GLY A 34 12.15 -8.50 8.03
C GLY A 34 11.86 -7.11 8.57
N LEU A 35 11.55 -6.13 7.72
CA LEU A 35 11.10 -4.84 8.20
C LEU A 35 9.71 -4.97 8.83
N ILE A 36 9.50 -4.33 9.99
CA ILE A 36 8.19 -4.25 10.61
C ILE A 36 7.45 -3.06 10.00
N VAL A 37 6.29 -3.31 9.40
CA VAL A 37 5.48 -2.25 8.79
C VAL A 37 4.35 -1.88 9.74
N ARG A 38 4.30 -0.62 10.13
CA ARG A 38 3.28 -0.10 11.04
C ARG A 38 2.09 0.42 10.24
N PHE A 39 0.90 0.02 10.65
CA PHE A 39 -0.38 0.46 10.09
C PHE A 39 -1.17 1.22 11.16
N ARG A 40 -1.84 2.28 10.74
CA ARG A 40 -2.74 3.06 11.62
C ARG A 40 -4.18 2.86 11.16
N LYS A 41 -5.13 3.01 12.10
CA LYS A 41 -6.55 2.93 11.74
C LYS A 41 -6.95 3.93 10.66
N ASP A 42 -6.38 5.13 10.71
CA ASP A 42 -6.65 6.18 9.71
C ASP A 42 -6.16 5.82 8.31
N ASP A 43 -5.24 4.89 8.17
CA ASP A 43 -4.77 4.43 6.86
C ASP A 43 -5.91 3.80 6.06
N PHE A 44 -6.92 3.26 6.73
CA PHE A 44 -8.10 2.72 6.05
C PHE A 44 -8.79 3.79 5.20
N ASP A 45 -9.05 4.96 5.78
CA ASP A 45 -9.71 6.06 5.07
C ASP A 45 -8.85 6.59 3.93
N HIS A 46 -7.55 6.66 4.15
CA HIS A 46 -6.63 7.14 3.12
C HIS A 46 -6.51 6.16 1.96
N CYS A 47 -6.43 4.87 2.24
CA CYS A 47 -6.15 3.84 1.22
C CYS A 47 -7.40 3.38 0.47
N PHE A 48 -8.54 3.22 1.17
CA PHE A 48 -9.72 2.56 0.61
C PHE A 48 -10.85 3.51 0.25
N PHE A 49 -10.62 4.80 0.32
CA PHE A 49 -11.56 5.80 -0.19
C PHE A 49 -10.98 6.50 -1.41
N GLU A 50 -11.87 6.94 -2.29
CA GLU A 50 -11.52 7.66 -3.49
C GLU A 50 -12.10 9.06 -3.45
N SER A 51 -11.48 9.97 -4.19
CA SER A 51 -12.04 11.30 -4.43
C SER A 51 -12.89 11.24 -5.69
N THR A 52 -14.19 11.55 -5.58
CA THR A 52 -15.09 11.63 -6.74
C THR A 52 -15.01 12.98 -7.43
N GLN A 53 -14.46 13.98 -6.74
CA GLN A 53 -14.23 15.32 -7.28
C GLN A 53 -12.73 15.60 -7.24
N ARG A 54 -12.24 16.41 -8.17
CA ARG A 54 -10.80 16.69 -8.28
C ARG A 54 -10.29 17.65 -7.20
N ASN A 55 -10.64 17.39 -5.92
CA ASN A 55 -10.31 18.26 -4.80
C ASN A 55 -9.47 17.58 -3.71
N ARG A 56 -8.96 16.37 -3.97
CA ARG A 56 -8.16 15.55 -3.04
C ARG A 56 -8.91 15.12 -1.77
N ILE A 57 -10.23 15.34 -1.68
CA ILE A 57 -11.03 14.85 -0.56
C ILE A 57 -11.45 13.42 -0.86
N LYS A 58 -11.15 12.50 0.05
CA LYS A 58 -11.51 11.09 -0.04
C LYS A 58 -12.95 10.92 0.44
N ASP A 59 -13.90 11.01 -0.46
CA ASP A 59 -15.33 11.07 -0.14
C ASP A 59 -16.13 9.82 -0.48
N GLN A 60 -15.53 8.82 -1.13
CA GLN A 60 -16.24 7.61 -1.51
C GLN A 60 -15.44 6.36 -1.21
N PHE A 61 -16.04 5.42 -0.47
CA PHE A 61 -15.45 4.12 -0.20
C PHE A 61 -15.29 3.33 -1.51
N SER A 62 -14.10 2.77 -1.71
CA SER A 62 -13.79 1.98 -2.91
C SER A 62 -13.78 0.50 -2.57
N THR A 63 -14.83 -0.21 -2.96
CA THR A 63 -14.91 -1.66 -2.83
C THR A 63 -13.79 -2.34 -3.63
N ALA A 64 -13.50 -1.85 -4.82
CA ALA A 64 -12.44 -2.40 -5.65
C ALA A 64 -11.06 -2.39 -4.96
N ARG A 65 -10.75 -1.32 -4.24
CA ARG A 65 -9.52 -1.24 -3.46
C ARG A 65 -9.58 -2.15 -2.23
N ALA A 66 -10.70 -2.16 -1.53
CA ALA A 66 -10.88 -2.95 -0.30
C ALA A 66 -10.86 -4.45 -0.56
N GLU A 67 -11.36 -4.90 -1.70
CA GLU A 67 -11.31 -6.30 -2.10
C GLU A 67 -9.89 -6.85 -2.19
N ARG A 68 -8.91 -5.99 -2.39
CA ARG A 68 -7.50 -6.35 -2.49
C ARG A 68 -6.73 -6.11 -1.20
N MET A 69 -7.43 -5.90 -0.11
CA MET A 69 -6.81 -5.59 1.19
C MET A 69 -5.78 -6.64 1.62
N ASP A 70 -6.10 -7.92 1.44
CA ASP A 70 -5.20 -9.01 1.82
C ASP A 70 -3.97 -9.09 0.91
N TRP A 71 -4.00 -8.45 -0.24
CA TRP A 71 -2.86 -8.40 -1.15
C TRP A 71 -1.73 -7.52 -0.61
N ILE A 72 -2.04 -6.58 0.28
CA ILE A 72 -1.02 -5.73 0.91
C ILE A 72 -0.01 -6.60 1.64
N LYS A 73 -0.50 -7.47 2.50
CA LYS A 73 0.36 -8.38 3.28
C LYS A 73 1.14 -9.33 2.37
N ALA A 74 0.48 -9.86 1.34
CA ALA A 74 1.10 -10.75 0.38
C ALA A 74 2.22 -10.03 -0.40
N ALA A 75 1.98 -8.80 -0.83
CA ALA A 75 2.97 -8.01 -1.56
C ALA A 75 4.18 -7.68 -0.68
N LEU A 76 3.95 -7.31 0.57
CA LEU A 76 5.05 -7.01 1.50
C LEU A 76 5.94 -8.23 1.74
N ALA A 77 5.36 -9.41 1.77
CA ALA A 77 6.08 -10.67 1.98
C ALA A 77 6.65 -11.28 0.70
N ASP A 78 6.38 -10.71 -0.46
CA ASP A 78 6.77 -11.28 -1.76
C ASP A 78 8.21 -10.92 -2.10
N PRO A 79 9.13 -11.91 -2.14
CA PRO A 79 10.53 -11.64 -2.48
C PRO A 79 10.72 -11.28 -3.95
N ASN A 80 9.72 -11.51 -4.80
CA ASN A 80 9.79 -11.22 -6.23
C ASN A 80 9.19 -9.85 -6.58
N ALA A 81 8.70 -9.10 -5.60
CA ALA A 81 8.19 -7.76 -5.85
C ALA A 81 9.32 -6.83 -6.30
N ASP A 82 9.06 -6.06 -7.34
CA ASP A 82 9.99 -5.01 -7.76
C ASP A 82 9.97 -3.87 -6.74
N ARG A 83 11.15 -3.33 -6.43
CA ARG A 83 11.29 -2.27 -5.43
C ARG A 83 11.91 -1.04 -6.02
N PHE A 84 11.31 0.09 -5.73
CA PHE A 84 11.81 1.40 -6.17
C PHE A 84 11.94 2.28 -4.94
N VAL A 85 13.18 2.72 -4.66
CA VAL A 85 13.45 3.59 -3.50
C VAL A 85 13.03 5.00 -3.85
N GLY A 86 12.33 5.66 -2.94
CA GLY A 86 11.85 7.01 -3.14
C GLY A 86 12.99 8.02 -3.25
N TRP A 87 12.91 8.85 -4.27
CA TRP A 87 13.82 9.96 -4.51
C TRP A 87 13.07 11.27 -4.35
N ASP A 88 13.59 12.16 -3.54
CA ASP A 88 12.99 13.49 -3.38
C ASP A 88 13.51 14.41 -4.47
N ARG A 89 12.62 14.80 -5.39
CA ARG A 89 12.96 15.65 -6.52
C ARG A 89 13.33 17.09 -6.08
N ASP A 90 12.69 17.55 -5.01
CA ASP A 90 12.87 18.93 -4.55
C ASP A 90 14.25 19.14 -3.92
N THR A 91 14.68 18.17 -3.11
CA THR A 91 15.98 18.24 -2.43
C THR A 91 17.08 17.52 -3.17
N ARG A 92 16.75 16.72 -4.19
CA ARG A 92 17.69 15.90 -4.97
C ARG A 92 18.53 14.97 -4.09
N GLN A 93 17.87 14.36 -3.10
CA GLN A 93 18.53 13.42 -2.21
C GLN A 93 17.54 12.38 -1.71
N TYR A 94 18.07 11.26 -1.24
CA TYR A 94 17.26 10.26 -0.52
C TYR A 94 17.06 10.76 0.90
N ARG A 95 15.79 10.74 1.32
CA ARG A 95 15.43 11.21 2.65
C ARG A 95 15.45 10.05 3.65
N LYS A 96 15.57 10.37 4.96
CA LYS A 96 15.44 9.37 6.02
C LYS A 96 14.08 8.69 5.99
N ASP A 97 13.04 9.45 5.65
CA ASP A 97 11.67 8.99 5.52
C ASP A 97 11.34 8.58 4.09
N ARG A 98 12.34 8.21 3.32
CA ARG A 98 12.17 7.87 1.91
C ARG A 98 11.16 6.76 1.72
N ARG A 99 10.41 6.87 0.65
CA ARG A 99 9.40 5.90 0.29
C ARG A 99 10.01 4.76 -0.50
N VAL A 100 9.50 3.56 -0.23
CA VAL A 100 9.78 2.37 -1.02
C VAL A 100 8.50 1.94 -1.67
N THR A 101 8.52 1.81 -2.99
CA THR A 101 7.37 1.38 -3.78
C THR A 101 7.60 -0.06 -4.20
N LEU A 102 6.68 -0.94 -3.79
CA LEU A 102 6.68 -2.34 -4.18
C LEU A 102 5.68 -2.53 -5.30
N VAL A 103 6.12 -3.16 -6.40
CA VAL A 103 5.25 -3.40 -7.55
C VAL A 103 5.18 -4.90 -7.82
N CYS A 104 3.96 -5.43 -7.75
CA CYS A 104 3.66 -6.84 -7.99
C CYS A 104 2.66 -6.90 -9.13
N GLY A 105 3.14 -7.11 -10.37
CA GLY A 105 2.30 -6.97 -11.54
C GLY A 105 1.83 -5.53 -11.67
N ASP A 106 0.53 -5.30 -11.54
CA ASP A 106 -0.05 -3.95 -11.54
C ASP A 106 -0.46 -3.47 -10.13
N TYR A 107 -0.24 -4.30 -9.10
CA TYR A 107 -0.55 -3.92 -7.73
C TYR A 107 0.64 -3.23 -7.07
N VAL A 108 0.38 -2.09 -6.46
CA VAL A 108 1.41 -1.21 -5.90
C VAL A 108 1.17 -1.03 -4.41
N VAL A 109 2.23 -1.20 -3.61
CA VAL A 109 2.22 -0.90 -2.18
C VAL A 109 3.34 0.09 -1.89
N VAL A 110 3.02 1.16 -1.20
CA VAL A 110 3.98 2.21 -0.83
C VAL A 110 4.15 2.23 0.67
N ILE A 111 5.40 2.15 1.11
CA ILE A 111 5.77 2.29 2.52
C ILE A 111 6.81 3.39 2.67
N SER A 112 6.95 3.91 3.88
CA SER A 112 7.96 4.92 4.20
C SER A 112 8.91 4.37 5.28
N LEU A 113 10.20 4.38 5.02
CA LEU A 113 11.19 3.87 5.96
C LEU A 113 11.30 4.81 7.16
N ILE A 114 11.19 4.25 8.36
CA ILE A 114 11.40 4.99 9.61
C ILE A 114 12.86 4.85 10.02
N ASP A 115 13.37 3.62 10.01
CA ASP A 115 14.77 3.32 10.29
C ASP A 115 15.14 1.99 9.61
N ALA A 116 16.27 1.39 9.97
CA ALA A 116 16.76 0.16 9.35
C ALA A 116 15.86 -1.06 9.59
N GLN A 117 14.94 -1.00 10.56
CA GLN A 117 14.12 -2.13 10.99
C GLN A 117 12.62 -1.88 10.88
N ARG A 118 12.19 -0.62 10.68
CA ARG A 118 10.79 -0.25 10.72
C ARG A 118 10.39 0.61 9.54
N ALA A 119 9.16 0.42 9.09
CA ALA A 119 8.55 1.22 8.05
C ALA A 119 7.10 1.53 8.42
N ARG A 120 6.52 2.51 7.74
CA ARG A 120 5.12 2.90 7.90
C ARG A 120 4.39 2.68 6.59
N PHE A 121 3.20 2.11 6.67
CA PHE A 121 2.34 1.97 5.49
C PHE A 121 1.86 3.36 5.03
N ILE A 122 1.88 3.58 3.72
CA ILE A 122 1.39 4.81 3.10
C ILE A 122 0.10 4.54 2.34
N THR A 123 0.15 3.69 1.33
CA THR A 123 -1.03 3.36 0.52
C THR A 123 -0.80 2.10 -0.31
N ALA A 124 -1.88 1.60 -0.91
CA ALA A 124 -1.84 0.50 -1.86
C ALA A 124 -2.94 0.70 -2.90
N TYR A 125 -2.65 0.35 -4.15
CA TYR A 125 -3.61 0.54 -5.23
C TYR A 125 -3.20 -0.28 -6.46
N VAL A 126 -4.13 -0.40 -7.40
CA VAL A 126 -3.86 -0.98 -8.71
C VAL A 126 -3.49 0.16 -9.66
N ALA A 127 -2.34 0.02 -10.32
CA ALA A 127 -1.94 0.99 -11.35
C ALA A 127 -2.78 0.76 -12.60
N ASN A 128 -3.58 1.76 -12.96
CA ASN A 128 -4.62 1.60 -13.99
C ASN A 128 -4.08 1.61 -15.41
N THR A 129 -2.87 2.13 -15.62
CA THR A 129 -2.32 2.28 -16.97
C THR A 129 -0.85 1.92 -17.01
N PRO A 130 -0.32 1.46 -18.16
CA PRO A 130 1.12 1.23 -18.32
C PRO A 130 1.95 2.49 -18.05
N SER A 131 1.44 3.67 -18.35
CA SER A 131 2.17 4.91 -18.09
C SER A 131 2.30 5.20 -16.61
N SER A 132 1.32 4.83 -15.78
CA SER A 132 1.42 4.95 -14.33
C SER A 132 2.54 4.07 -13.78
N LEU A 133 2.63 2.82 -14.26
CA LEU A 133 3.71 1.90 -13.88
C LEU A 133 5.08 2.43 -14.32
N GLN A 134 5.18 2.96 -15.53
CA GLN A 134 6.43 3.52 -16.03
C GLN A 134 6.90 4.70 -15.20
N LYS A 135 6.00 5.58 -14.78
CA LYS A 135 6.35 6.70 -13.90
C LYS A 135 6.92 6.23 -12.57
N LEU A 136 6.35 5.19 -11.99
CA LEU A 136 6.85 4.59 -10.75
C LEU A 136 8.25 4.01 -10.95
N LYS A 137 8.46 3.30 -12.05
CA LYS A 137 9.75 2.66 -12.35
C LYS A 137 10.84 3.65 -12.73
N ALA A 138 10.46 4.82 -13.26
CA ALA A 138 11.40 5.86 -13.65
C ALA A 138 11.77 6.80 -12.50
N ALA A 139 11.06 6.74 -11.40
CA ALA A 139 11.26 7.63 -10.26
C ALA A 139 12.49 7.27 -9.43
#